data_6a4ffd0dae6fefb790636c533e8d475a
#
_entry.id   6a4ffd0dae6fefb790636c533e8d475a
#
_cell.length_a   1.000
_cell.length_b   1.000
_cell.length_c   1.000
_cell.angle_alpha   90.00
_cell.angle_beta   90.00
_cell.angle_gamma   90.00
#
_symmetry.space_group_name_H-M   'P 1'
#
loop_
_entity.id
_entity.type
_entity.pdbx_description
1 polymer ?
#
loop_
_entity_poly.entity_id
_entity_poly.type
_entity_poly.pdbx_seq_one_letter_code
_entity_poly.pdbx_strand_id
1 'polypeptide(L)'
;MSNEKRAYIYSALYNIGFMFCTGAIVQTFFLQIGFSEQQVYLYNSLIQTAQVVMMVLMIFISPRIKKVKLVTGLSYLSLLSIAVILFIAALSPASVNNFYVVLIFVISVLCNLGVGVYMVLAYCIPYYTIDMSSYGRFLSLQMVFTGAATFAFSSLHTFIISKFDYLPSMACFFAFSILCFIFACLFCLSMKEKKDVEVSRSSSKEDYVAVFKNKDTYILLIPNFARGIAAGVVNVITVIAISSALLNEHTSAYINIVMQIAMFAGNLLYAAFCKKISTRRVLLISTLGASVFLPLCLSFGTVGFLLLFFFAYFFRMIMDTALPVIVTEIIPKEQIGAYTSIRMLVFTGAQAVAALLITPIVDLIGYIGLLIFASVMQIVCGVVYYIVARARRSLAEKLGRS
;
A
#
# COMPACT_ATOMS: atom_id res chain seq x y z
N MET A 1 -28.90 8.57 0.03
CA MET A 1 -27.64 8.23 -0.66
C MET A 1 -27.47 6.71 -0.62
N SER A 2 -27.12 6.07 -1.75
CA SER A 2 -26.91 4.62 -1.81
C SER A 2 -25.66 4.20 -1.02
N ASN A 3 -25.58 2.90 -0.64
CA ASN A 3 -24.40 2.34 0.02
C ASN A 3 -23.15 2.49 -0.83
N GLU A 4 -23.26 2.30 -2.16
CA GLU A 4 -22.12 2.46 -3.09
C GLU A 4 -21.55 3.88 -3.03
N LYS A 5 -22.40 4.92 -3.10
CA LYS A 5 -21.95 6.32 -3.01
C LYS A 5 -21.27 6.62 -1.66
N ARG A 6 -21.82 6.06 -0.56
CA ARG A 6 -21.17 6.19 0.76
C ARG A 6 -19.81 5.51 0.79
N ALA A 7 -19.71 4.33 0.16
CA ALA A 7 -18.47 3.59 0.07
C ALA A 7 -17.39 4.34 -0.72
N TYR A 8 -17.73 4.97 -1.84
CA TYR A 8 -16.80 5.81 -2.60
C TYR A 8 -16.30 6.99 -1.76
N ILE A 9 -17.20 7.66 -1.03
CA ILE A 9 -16.86 8.82 -0.21
C ILE A 9 -15.95 8.41 0.96
N TYR A 10 -16.32 7.41 1.76
CA TYR A 10 -15.47 7.03 2.90
C TYR A 10 -14.10 6.53 2.46
N SER A 11 -14.04 5.78 1.34
CA SER A 11 -12.77 5.30 0.79
C SER A 11 -11.88 6.45 0.33
N ALA A 12 -12.45 7.42 -0.40
CA ALA A 12 -11.71 8.61 -0.83
C ALA A 12 -11.20 9.43 0.35
N LEU A 13 -12.07 9.74 1.32
CA LEU A 13 -11.71 10.50 2.51
C LEU A 13 -10.62 9.81 3.32
N TYR A 14 -10.75 8.50 3.57
CA TYR A 14 -9.72 7.75 4.28
C TYR A 14 -8.38 7.78 3.55
N ASN A 15 -8.38 7.55 2.23
CA ASN A 15 -7.12 7.54 1.45
C ASN A 15 -6.49 8.94 1.35
N ILE A 16 -7.27 10.01 1.31
CA ILE A 16 -6.76 11.39 1.38
C ILE A 16 -6.09 11.62 2.74
N GLY A 17 -6.78 11.34 3.85
CA GLY A 17 -6.21 11.47 5.19
C GLY A 17 -4.97 10.60 5.38
N PHE A 18 -5.02 9.35 4.90
CA PHE A 18 -3.91 8.40 4.95
C PHE A 18 -2.68 8.93 4.19
N MET A 19 -2.87 9.51 3.00
CA MET A 19 -1.80 10.07 2.19
C MET A 19 -1.02 11.18 2.92
N PHE A 20 -1.70 12.03 3.69
CA PHE A 20 -1.05 13.10 4.44
C PHE A 20 -0.36 12.59 5.73
N CYS A 21 -0.82 11.48 6.31
CA CYS A 21 -0.28 10.93 7.54
C CYS A 21 0.72 9.77 7.33
N THR A 22 1.04 9.41 6.09
CA THR A 22 1.91 8.29 5.76
C THR A 22 2.75 8.55 4.51
N GLY A 23 3.69 7.67 4.23
CA GLY A 23 4.48 7.69 3.00
C GLY A 23 5.35 8.95 2.83
N ALA A 24 5.51 9.38 1.58
CA ALA A 24 6.45 10.42 1.19
C ALA A 24 6.25 11.76 1.91
N ILE A 25 5.00 12.17 2.12
CA ILE A 25 4.67 13.47 2.75
C ILE A 25 5.16 13.49 4.20
N VAL A 26 4.84 12.45 4.98
CA VAL A 26 5.27 12.36 6.39
C VAL A 26 6.78 12.17 6.49
N GLN A 27 7.39 11.40 5.59
CA GLN A 27 8.85 11.24 5.58
C GLN A 27 9.57 12.57 5.36
N THR A 28 9.12 13.36 4.38
CA THR A 28 9.65 14.70 4.15
C THR A 28 9.44 15.60 5.38
N PHE A 29 8.24 15.57 5.96
CA PHE A 29 7.93 16.34 7.16
C PHE A 29 8.86 15.97 8.33
N PHE A 30 9.11 14.68 8.58
CA PHE A 30 10.04 14.24 9.63
C PHE A 30 11.46 14.77 9.43
N LEU A 31 11.97 14.72 8.20
CA LEU A 31 13.29 15.28 7.90
C LEU A 31 13.33 16.80 8.17
N GLN A 32 12.24 17.52 7.86
CA GLN A 32 12.15 18.98 8.11
C GLN A 32 12.07 19.36 9.59
N ILE A 33 11.49 18.52 10.44
CA ILE A 33 11.44 18.75 11.90
C ILE A 33 12.66 18.16 12.62
N GLY A 34 13.68 17.70 11.88
CA GLY A 34 14.98 17.28 12.44
C GLY A 34 15.16 15.79 12.73
N PHE A 35 14.29 14.93 12.21
CA PHE A 35 14.53 13.49 12.25
C PHE A 35 15.70 13.12 11.35
N SER A 36 16.56 12.19 11.81
CA SER A 36 17.57 11.58 10.95
C SER A 36 16.93 10.58 9.98
N GLU A 37 17.62 10.29 8.86
CA GLU A 37 17.19 9.26 7.91
C GLU A 37 16.97 7.91 8.60
N GLN A 38 17.89 7.53 9.50
CA GLN A 38 17.77 6.29 10.26
C GLN A 38 16.50 6.24 11.12
N GLN A 39 16.10 7.37 11.74
CA GLN A 39 14.86 7.47 12.48
C GLN A 39 13.64 7.31 11.56
N VAL A 40 13.69 7.85 10.34
CA VAL A 40 12.59 7.68 9.35
C VAL A 40 12.50 6.22 8.88
N TYR A 41 13.63 5.55 8.64
CA TYR A 41 13.64 4.13 8.29
C TYR A 41 13.11 3.26 9.43
N LEU A 42 13.56 3.53 10.67
CA LEU A 42 13.06 2.84 11.88
C LEU A 42 11.56 3.07 12.06
N TYR A 43 11.07 4.30 11.86
CA TYR A 43 9.64 4.61 11.89
C TYR A 43 8.86 3.74 10.90
N ASN A 44 9.29 3.67 9.64
CA ASN A 44 8.64 2.85 8.63
C ASN A 44 8.64 1.35 8.98
N SER A 45 9.74 0.85 9.55
CA SER A 45 9.81 -0.53 10.02
C SER A 45 8.84 -0.80 11.16
N LEU A 46 8.77 0.08 12.17
CA LEU A 46 7.90 -0.07 13.33
C LEU A 46 6.42 -0.07 12.95
N ILE A 47 5.99 0.84 12.07
CA ILE A 47 4.59 0.89 11.64
C ILE A 47 4.20 -0.35 10.82
N GLN A 48 5.08 -0.84 9.94
CA GLN A 48 4.82 -2.07 9.18
C GLN A 48 4.79 -3.29 10.12
N THR A 49 5.67 -3.36 11.10
CA THR A 49 5.69 -4.43 12.10
C THR A 49 4.40 -4.44 12.92
N ALA A 50 3.92 -3.27 13.36
CA ALA A 50 2.66 -3.16 14.08
C ALA A 50 1.47 -3.67 13.26
N GLN A 51 1.41 -3.30 11.97
CA GLN A 51 0.39 -3.82 11.05
C GLN A 51 0.46 -5.35 10.94
N VAL A 52 1.65 -5.92 10.76
CA VAL A 52 1.87 -7.38 10.67
C VAL A 52 1.39 -8.08 11.94
N VAL A 53 1.80 -7.60 13.11
CA VAL A 53 1.39 -8.17 14.41
C VAL A 53 -0.13 -8.20 14.52
N MET A 54 -0.80 -7.08 14.19
CA MET A 54 -2.26 -7.04 14.25
C MET A 54 -2.91 -7.93 13.19
N MET A 55 -2.38 -7.99 11.98
CA MET A 55 -2.90 -8.89 10.93
C MET A 55 -2.83 -10.36 11.36
N VAL A 56 -1.74 -10.78 12.05
CA VAL A 56 -1.64 -12.14 12.63
C VAL A 56 -2.71 -12.34 13.70
N LEU A 57 -2.87 -11.40 14.61
CA LEU A 57 -3.91 -11.48 15.65
C LEU A 57 -5.31 -11.54 15.04
N MET A 58 -5.56 -10.80 13.97
CA MET A 58 -6.86 -10.77 13.30
C MET A 58 -7.23 -12.10 12.62
N ILE A 59 -6.28 -12.96 12.26
CA ILE A 59 -6.56 -14.33 11.80
C ILE A 59 -7.37 -15.11 12.86
N PHE A 60 -7.06 -14.88 14.14
CA PHE A 60 -7.73 -15.56 15.26
C PHE A 60 -8.96 -14.81 15.79
N ILE A 61 -8.99 -13.48 15.65
CA ILE A 61 -10.02 -12.60 16.21
C ILE A 61 -11.17 -12.41 15.23
N SER A 62 -10.89 -12.25 13.93
CA SER A 62 -11.90 -11.89 12.92
C SER A 62 -13.09 -12.85 12.85
N PRO A 63 -12.95 -14.18 13.03
CA PRO A 63 -14.09 -15.11 13.06
C PRO A 63 -15.08 -14.86 14.21
N ARG A 64 -14.63 -14.15 15.25
CA ARG A 64 -15.46 -13.85 16.45
C ARG A 64 -16.14 -12.50 16.37
N ILE A 65 -15.77 -11.65 15.38
CA ILE A 65 -16.32 -10.30 15.24
C ILE A 65 -17.73 -10.38 14.64
N LYS A 66 -18.74 -10.10 15.46
CA LYS A 66 -20.16 -10.06 15.02
C LYS A 66 -20.53 -8.74 14.34
N LYS A 67 -19.91 -7.62 14.70
CA LYS A 67 -20.23 -6.26 14.22
C LYS A 67 -19.10 -5.73 13.34
N VAL A 68 -18.85 -6.38 12.19
CA VAL A 68 -17.74 -6.07 11.28
C VAL A 68 -17.75 -4.59 10.88
N LYS A 69 -18.91 -4.04 10.50
CA LYS A 69 -19.04 -2.63 10.11
C LYS A 69 -18.63 -1.67 11.21
N LEU A 70 -19.01 -1.93 12.46
CA LEU A 70 -18.64 -1.09 13.61
C LEU A 70 -17.12 -1.11 13.81
N VAL A 71 -16.54 -2.31 13.87
CA VAL A 71 -15.08 -2.46 14.10
C VAL A 71 -14.29 -1.82 12.94
N THR A 72 -14.70 -2.03 11.70
CA THR A 72 -14.06 -1.38 10.54
C THR A 72 -14.25 0.13 10.56
N GLY A 73 -15.45 0.62 10.87
CA GLY A 73 -15.71 2.06 10.98
C GLY A 73 -14.82 2.72 12.03
N LEU A 74 -14.68 2.09 13.21
CA LEU A 74 -13.78 2.58 14.25
C LEU A 74 -12.30 2.47 13.87
N SER A 75 -11.91 1.47 13.07
CA SER A 75 -10.52 1.36 12.61
C SER A 75 -10.11 2.51 11.68
N TYR A 76 -11.05 3.22 11.05
CA TYR A 76 -10.75 4.46 10.31
C TYR A 76 -10.27 5.59 11.21
N LEU A 77 -10.61 5.57 12.50
CA LEU A 77 -10.12 6.54 13.47
C LEU A 77 -8.73 6.21 14.00
N SER A 78 -8.17 5.06 13.64
CA SER A 78 -6.87 4.62 14.17
C SER A 78 -5.74 5.63 13.88
N LEU A 79 -5.76 6.31 12.73
CA LEU A 79 -4.76 7.30 12.36
C LEU A 79 -5.06 8.71 12.89
N LEU A 80 -6.18 8.91 13.58
CA LEU A 80 -6.56 10.23 14.08
C LEU A 80 -5.53 10.76 15.10
N SER A 81 -5.06 9.90 16.01
CA SER A 81 -4.09 10.30 17.02
C SER A 81 -2.74 10.69 16.41
N ILE A 82 -2.29 9.99 15.34
CA ILE A 82 -1.06 10.40 14.67
C ILE A 82 -1.27 11.72 13.91
N ALA A 83 -2.41 11.94 13.27
CA ALA A 83 -2.71 13.21 12.62
C ALA A 83 -2.71 14.38 13.60
N VAL A 84 -3.24 14.19 14.83
CA VAL A 84 -3.21 15.20 15.89
C VAL A 84 -1.78 15.51 16.34
N ILE A 85 -0.95 14.48 16.56
CA ILE A 85 0.42 14.71 17.03
C ILE A 85 1.30 15.35 15.95
N LEU A 86 1.09 14.99 14.66
CA LEU A 86 1.76 15.63 13.53
C LEU A 86 1.31 17.09 13.38
N PHE A 87 0.02 17.38 13.60
CA PHE A 87 -0.51 18.74 13.61
C PHE A 87 0.18 19.60 14.68
N ILE A 88 0.30 19.07 15.92
CA ILE A 88 0.98 19.78 17.01
C ILE A 88 2.47 19.99 16.69
N ALA A 89 3.14 18.97 16.14
CA ALA A 89 4.54 19.07 15.72
C ALA A 89 4.76 20.14 14.64
N ALA A 90 3.83 20.29 13.70
CA ALA A 90 3.91 21.29 12.63
C ALA A 90 3.71 22.73 13.16
N LEU A 91 2.90 22.90 14.22
CA LEU A 91 2.71 24.21 14.86
C LEU A 91 3.86 24.62 15.79
N SER A 92 4.59 23.65 16.34
CA SER A 92 5.64 23.90 17.33
C SER A 92 6.88 23.06 17.06
N PRO A 93 7.55 23.22 15.92
CA PRO A 93 8.69 22.38 15.52
C PRO A 93 9.88 22.46 16.48
N ALA A 94 10.11 23.61 17.11
CA ALA A 94 11.17 23.81 18.09
C ALA A 94 10.98 22.98 19.39
N SER A 95 9.80 22.45 19.64
CA SER A 95 9.51 21.57 20.79
C SER A 95 9.84 20.09 20.52
N VAL A 96 10.21 19.73 19.29
CA VAL A 96 10.53 18.37 18.91
C VAL A 96 11.89 17.98 19.50
N ASN A 97 11.85 17.33 20.64
CA ASN A 97 12.99 16.77 21.35
C ASN A 97 12.91 15.23 21.34
N ASN A 98 13.89 14.56 21.94
CA ASN A 98 13.94 13.09 22.00
C ASN A 98 12.66 12.47 22.59
N PHE A 99 12.06 13.10 23.59
CA PHE A 99 10.79 12.64 24.16
C PHE A 99 9.66 12.68 23.13
N TYR A 100 9.59 13.76 22.36
CA TYR A 100 8.56 13.94 21.33
C TYR A 100 8.74 12.93 20.18
N VAL A 101 9.99 12.65 19.78
CA VAL A 101 10.31 11.61 18.80
C VAL A 101 9.80 10.24 19.28
N VAL A 102 10.09 9.87 20.52
CA VAL A 102 9.60 8.61 21.11
C VAL A 102 8.08 8.58 21.16
N LEU A 103 7.44 9.69 21.53
CA LEU A 103 5.98 9.82 21.59
C LEU A 103 5.35 9.60 20.20
N ILE A 104 5.91 10.20 19.14
CA ILE A 104 5.47 9.97 17.76
C ILE A 104 5.57 8.48 17.41
N PHE A 105 6.68 7.82 17.74
CA PHE A 105 6.88 6.40 17.44
C PHE A 105 5.84 5.53 18.16
N VAL A 106 5.66 5.72 19.46
CA VAL A 106 4.71 4.95 20.28
C VAL A 106 3.28 5.12 19.75
N ILE A 107 2.85 6.35 19.52
CA ILE A 107 1.49 6.62 19.01
C ILE A 107 1.33 6.05 17.61
N SER A 108 2.35 6.17 16.75
CA SER A 108 2.28 5.61 15.39
C SER A 108 2.18 4.09 15.40
N VAL A 109 2.89 3.40 16.28
CA VAL A 109 2.76 1.94 16.46
C VAL A 109 1.34 1.58 16.87
N LEU A 110 0.77 2.26 17.90
CA LEU A 110 -0.59 2.02 18.36
C LEU A 110 -1.63 2.28 17.26
N CYS A 111 -1.48 3.37 16.51
CA CYS A 111 -2.36 3.69 15.38
C CYS A 111 -2.29 2.61 14.29
N ASN A 112 -1.09 2.11 13.99
CA ASN A 112 -0.90 1.12 12.93
C ASN A 112 -1.37 -0.30 13.33
N LEU A 113 -1.53 -0.60 14.61
CA LEU A 113 -2.33 -1.76 15.02
C LEU A 113 -3.78 -1.63 14.50
N GLY A 114 -4.40 -0.46 14.62
CA GLY A 114 -5.73 -0.21 14.06
C GLY A 114 -5.77 -0.28 12.52
N VAL A 115 -4.72 0.17 11.84
CA VAL A 115 -4.58 -0.02 10.38
C VAL A 115 -4.52 -1.50 10.01
N GLY A 116 -3.84 -2.34 10.80
CA GLY A 116 -3.83 -3.79 10.63
C GLY A 116 -5.24 -4.41 10.72
N VAL A 117 -6.08 -3.93 11.65
CA VAL A 117 -7.51 -4.31 11.71
C VAL A 117 -8.24 -3.91 10.43
N TYR A 118 -8.06 -2.66 9.99
CA TYR A 118 -8.63 -2.15 8.75
C TYR A 118 -8.24 -3.01 7.54
N MET A 119 -6.96 -3.34 7.39
CA MET A 119 -6.46 -4.13 6.26
C MET A 119 -7.14 -5.50 6.13
N VAL A 120 -7.54 -6.11 7.25
CA VAL A 120 -8.25 -7.40 7.23
C VAL A 120 -9.75 -7.23 6.99
N LEU A 121 -10.39 -6.26 7.64
CA LEU A 121 -11.86 -6.15 7.68
C LEU A 121 -12.46 -5.30 6.57
N ALA A 122 -11.71 -4.33 6.02
CA ALA A 122 -12.26 -3.40 5.02
C ALA A 122 -12.78 -4.11 3.77
N TYR A 123 -12.13 -5.20 3.37
CA TYR A 123 -12.56 -6.02 2.25
C TYR A 123 -13.88 -6.79 2.51
N CYS A 124 -14.26 -6.95 3.77
CA CYS A 124 -15.51 -7.61 4.13
C CYS A 124 -16.73 -6.69 3.99
N ILE A 125 -16.56 -5.36 4.15
CA ILE A 125 -17.67 -4.40 4.14
C ILE A 125 -18.54 -4.50 2.89
N PRO A 126 -17.98 -4.56 1.67
CA PRO A 126 -18.79 -4.66 0.45
C PRO A 126 -19.70 -5.89 0.43
N TYR A 127 -19.26 -7.02 0.99
CA TYR A 127 -20.09 -8.23 1.03
C TYR A 127 -21.38 -8.04 1.84
N TYR A 128 -21.35 -7.20 2.89
CA TYR A 128 -22.49 -6.93 3.75
C TYR A 128 -23.37 -5.76 3.26
N THR A 129 -22.86 -4.94 2.35
CA THR A 129 -23.51 -3.65 2.03
C THR A 129 -23.82 -3.46 0.56
N ILE A 130 -23.16 -4.19 -0.35
CA ILE A 130 -23.24 -3.99 -1.80
C ILE A 130 -23.71 -5.27 -2.49
N ASP A 131 -24.38 -5.11 -3.63
CA ASP A 131 -24.82 -6.25 -4.41
C ASP A 131 -23.62 -6.89 -5.12
N MET A 132 -23.42 -8.19 -4.89
CA MET A 132 -22.28 -8.94 -5.43
C MET A 132 -22.35 -9.08 -6.96
N SER A 133 -23.53 -8.97 -7.58
CA SER A 133 -23.66 -8.95 -9.04
C SER A 133 -22.98 -7.74 -9.69
N SER A 134 -22.86 -6.62 -8.94
CA SER A 134 -22.22 -5.38 -9.39
C SER A 134 -20.82 -5.17 -8.78
N TYR A 135 -20.30 -6.13 -8.02
CA TYR A 135 -19.09 -5.96 -7.20
C TYR A 135 -17.85 -5.53 -8.01
N GLY A 136 -17.61 -6.16 -9.16
CA GLY A 136 -16.47 -5.79 -10.01
C GLY A 136 -16.54 -4.36 -10.52
N ARG A 137 -17.74 -3.91 -10.94
CA ARG A 137 -17.99 -2.52 -11.34
C ARG A 137 -17.82 -1.56 -10.16
N PHE A 138 -18.34 -1.95 -9.01
CA PHE A 138 -18.22 -1.17 -7.78
C PHE A 138 -16.74 -0.94 -7.41
N LEU A 139 -15.92 -1.99 -7.38
CA LEU A 139 -14.48 -1.87 -7.05
C LEU A 139 -13.75 -0.97 -8.04
N SER A 140 -14.00 -1.15 -9.35
CA SER A 140 -13.36 -0.32 -10.38
C SER A 140 -13.73 1.16 -10.21
N LEU A 141 -14.99 1.48 -10.00
CA LEU A 141 -15.44 2.86 -9.78
C LEU A 141 -14.89 3.43 -8.46
N GLN A 142 -14.82 2.61 -7.40
CA GLN A 142 -14.22 3.02 -6.12
C GLN A 142 -12.75 3.40 -6.31
N MET A 143 -11.97 2.60 -7.04
CA MET A 143 -10.56 2.90 -7.32
C MET A 143 -10.39 4.16 -8.16
N VAL A 144 -11.21 4.35 -9.21
CA VAL A 144 -11.19 5.56 -10.03
C VAL A 144 -11.52 6.79 -9.20
N PHE A 145 -12.59 6.73 -8.40
CA PHE A 145 -13.00 7.86 -7.57
C PHE A 145 -11.97 8.20 -6.49
N THR A 146 -11.44 7.20 -5.83
CA THR A 146 -10.38 7.37 -4.82
C THR A 146 -9.10 7.92 -5.45
N GLY A 147 -8.67 7.36 -6.59
CA GLY A 147 -7.49 7.82 -7.31
C GLY A 147 -7.62 9.26 -7.81
N ALA A 148 -8.76 9.64 -8.36
CA ALA A 148 -9.01 11.01 -8.79
C ALA A 148 -8.99 11.99 -7.61
N ALA A 149 -9.59 11.61 -6.48
CA ALA A 149 -9.61 12.43 -5.28
C ALA A 149 -8.19 12.59 -4.68
N THR A 150 -7.44 11.51 -4.53
CA THR A 150 -6.05 11.58 -4.02
C THR A 150 -5.13 12.35 -4.95
N PHE A 151 -5.30 12.22 -6.28
CA PHE A 151 -4.55 13.04 -7.24
C PHE A 151 -4.85 14.53 -7.10
N ALA A 152 -6.13 14.91 -7.01
CA ALA A 152 -6.53 16.30 -6.85
C ALA A 152 -5.94 16.92 -5.56
N PHE A 153 -6.03 16.19 -4.43
CA PHE A 153 -5.48 16.66 -3.16
C PHE A 153 -3.94 16.63 -3.11
N SER A 154 -3.28 15.69 -3.77
CA SER A 154 -1.82 15.68 -3.92
C SER A 154 -1.35 16.89 -4.75
N SER A 155 -2.06 17.23 -5.82
CA SER A 155 -1.77 18.42 -6.63
C SER A 155 -1.99 19.72 -5.86
N LEU A 156 -3.09 19.78 -5.08
CA LEU A 156 -3.37 20.91 -4.20
C LEU A 156 -2.28 21.09 -3.13
N HIS A 157 -1.85 19.97 -2.49
CA HIS A 157 -0.76 19.96 -1.54
C HIS A 157 0.53 20.53 -2.16
N THR A 158 0.94 20.01 -3.32
CA THR A 158 2.13 20.49 -4.02
C THR A 158 2.04 21.97 -4.36
N PHE A 159 0.89 22.44 -4.83
CA PHE A 159 0.66 23.85 -5.13
C PHE A 159 0.78 24.72 -3.87
N ILE A 160 0.16 24.32 -2.77
CA ILE A 160 0.18 25.11 -1.52
C ILE A 160 1.59 25.19 -0.95
N ILE A 161 2.32 24.07 -0.82
CA ILE A 161 3.68 24.09 -0.26
C ILE A 161 4.70 24.79 -1.18
N SER A 162 4.40 24.95 -2.48
CA SER A 162 5.25 25.74 -3.39
C SER A 162 5.05 27.26 -3.27
N LYS A 163 3.97 27.70 -2.62
CA LYS A 163 3.59 29.13 -2.52
C LYS A 163 3.64 29.67 -1.10
N PHE A 164 3.51 28.80 -0.10
CA PHE A 164 3.41 29.16 1.30
C PHE A 164 4.48 28.43 2.12
N ASP A 165 4.70 28.91 3.33
CA ASP A 165 5.63 28.26 4.26
C ASP A 165 5.25 26.81 4.52
N TYR A 166 6.25 25.93 4.51
CA TYR A 166 6.07 24.49 4.56
C TYR A 166 5.34 24.01 5.82
N LEU A 167 5.83 24.41 7.01
CA LEU A 167 5.29 23.91 8.29
C LEU A 167 3.84 24.35 8.56
N PRO A 168 3.44 25.63 8.41
CA PRO A 168 2.04 26.03 8.53
C PRO A 168 1.12 25.33 7.52
N SER A 169 1.61 25.13 6.29
CA SER A 169 0.86 24.41 5.26
C SER A 169 0.63 22.96 5.67
N MET A 170 1.65 22.27 6.21
CA MET A 170 1.54 20.91 6.72
C MET A 170 0.56 20.81 7.90
N ALA A 171 0.56 21.81 8.80
CA ALA A 171 -0.44 21.86 9.88
C ALA A 171 -1.87 21.86 9.34
N CYS A 172 -2.15 22.68 8.30
CA CYS A 172 -3.47 22.69 7.66
C CYS A 172 -3.84 21.31 7.06
N PHE A 173 -2.90 20.60 6.42
CA PHE A 173 -3.16 19.29 5.84
C PHE A 173 -3.36 18.22 6.92
N PHE A 174 -2.64 18.26 8.03
CA PHE A 174 -2.87 17.35 9.15
C PHE A 174 -4.22 17.62 9.82
N ALA A 175 -4.62 18.88 10.01
CA ALA A 175 -5.97 19.22 10.50
C ALA A 175 -7.06 18.73 9.53
N PHE A 176 -6.85 18.86 8.22
CA PHE A 176 -7.76 18.32 7.22
C PHE A 176 -7.83 16.78 7.27
N SER A 177 -6.72 16.09 7.51
CA SER A 177 -6.69 14.63 7.68
C SER A 177 -7.53 14.16 8.87
N ILE A 178 -7.51 14.91 9.99
CA ILE A 178 -8.36 14.63 11.15
C ILE A 178 -9.85 14.61 10.72
N LEU A 179 -10.28 15.64 9.98
CA LEU A 179 -11.66 15.71 9.46
C LEU A 179 -11.95 14.55 8.50
N CYS A 180 -11.01 14.21 7.62
CA CYS A 180 -11.15 13.08 6.69
C CYS A 180 -11.38 11.76 7.42
N PHE A 181 -10.64 11.45 8.49
CA PHE A 181 -10.82 10.22 9.27
C PHE A 181 -12.16 10.18 9.99
N ILE A 182 -12.58 11.30 10.59
CA ILE A 182 -13.88 11.40 11.26
C ILE A 182 -15.02 11.16 10.25
N PHE A 183 -15.01 11.85 9.12
CA PHE A 183 -16.05 11.68 8.12
C PHE A 183 -16.01 10.31 7.46
N ALA A 184 -14.83 9.72 7.20
CA ALA A 184 -14.72 8.36 6.70
C ALA A 184 -15.38 7.35 7.65
N CYS A 185 -15.14 7.46 8.96
CA CYS A 185 -15.81 6.66 9.98
C CYS A 185 -17.34 6.85 9.93
N LEU A 186 -17.83 8.09 9.94
CA LEU A 186 -19.28 8.40 9.93
C LEU A 186 -19.97 7.85 8.66
N PHE A 187 -19.36 8.03 7.48
CA PHE A 187 -19.90 7.47 6.23
C PHE A 187 -19.91 5.95 6.23
N CYS A 188 -18.85 5.29 6.70
CA CYS A 188 -18.80 3.84 6.86
C CYS A 188 -19.93 3.34 7.77
N LEU A 189 -20.07 3.93 8.95
CA LEU A 189 -21.11 3.55 9.93
C LEU A 189 -22.53 3.83 9.45
N SER A 190 -22.72 4.82 8.58
CA SER A 190 -24.03 5.17 8.04
C SER A 190 -24.55 4.20 6.97
N MET A 191 -23.74 3.26 6.47
CA MET A 191 -24.19 2.27 5.48
C MET A 191 -25.19 1.29 6.09
N LYS A 192 -26.17 0.88 5.28
CA LYS A 192 -27.18 -0.10 5.69
C LYS A 192 -26.65 -1.51 5.40
N GLU A 193 -26.68 -2.38 6.40
CA GLU A 193 -26.37 -3.80 6.23
C GLU A 193 -27.54 -4.53 5.56
N LYS A 194 -27.23 -5.50 4.70
CA LYS A 194 -28.24 -6.41 4.12
C LYS A 194 -28.68 -7.40 5.19
N LYS A 195 -29.99 -7.67 5.28
CA LYS A 195 -30.56 -8.56 6.30
C LYS A 195 -30.29 -10.04 6.07
N ASP A 196 -29.96 -10.46 4.84
CA ASP A 196 -29.96 -11.86 4.41
C ASP A 196 -28.57 -12.43 4.07
N VAL A 197 -27.50 -11.74 4.43
CA VAL A 197 -26.16 -12.27 4.23
C VAL A 197 -25.83 -13.15 5.44
N GLU A 198 -26.07 -14.45 5.32
CA GLU A 198 -25.29 -15.41 6.11
C GLU A 198 -23.84 -15.06 5.91
N VAL A 199 -23.21 -14.64 6.99
CA VAL A 199 -21.79 -14.30 7.03
C VAL A 199 -21.03 -15.50 6.46
N SER A 200 -20.61 -15.42 5.19
CA SER A 200 -19.61 -16.36 4.72
C SER A 200 -18.43 -16.16 5.63
N ARG A 201 -18.27 -17.09 6.55
CA ARG A 201 -17.26 -17.06 7.63
C ARG A 201 -15.94 -16.69 6.99
N SER A 202 -15.27 -15.72 7.56
CA SER A 202 -13.83 -15.55 7.33
C SER A 202 -13.20 -16.93 7.26
N SER A 203 -12.29 -17.16 6.33
CA SER A 203 -11.63 -18.44 6.07
C SER A 203 -11.42 -19.23 7.36
N SER A 204 -11.84 -20.47 7.39
CA SER A 204 -11.73 -21.32 8.57
C SER A 204 -10.25 -21.58 8.90
N LYS A 205 -9.96 -22.03 10.13
CA LYS A 205 -8.59 -22.45 10.49
C LYS A 205 -8.06 -23.54 9.52
N GLU A 206 -8.95 -24.39 9.04
CA GLU A 206 -8.65 -25.47 8.10
C GLU A 206 -8.21 -24.93 6.73
N ASP A 207 -8.80 -23.84 6.25
CA ASP A 207 -8.40 -23.19 5.01
C ASP A 207 -6.98 -22.63 5.09
N TYR A 208 -6.61 -22.04 6.24
CA TYR A 208 -5.24 -21.57 6.47
C TYR A 208 -4.22 -22.71 6.49
N VAL A 209 -4.57 -23.83 7.15
CA VAL A 209 -3.72 -25.05 7.17
C VAL A 209 -3.58 -25.63 5.77
N ALA A 210 -4.66 -25.62 4.98
CA ALA A 210 -4.66 -26.12 3.60
C ALA A 210 -3.71 -25.32 2.69
N VAL A 211 -3.59 -23.99 2.89
CA VAL A 211 -2.63 -23.14 2.17
C VAL A 211 -1.19 -23.61 2.37
N PHE A 212 -0.80 -23.94 3.60
CA PHE A 212 0.57 -24.40 3.91
C PHE A 212 0.82 -25.86 3.49
N LYS A 213 -0.20 -26.70 3.42
CA LYS A 213 -0.08 -28.08 2.95
C LYS A 213 0.02 -28.17 1.42
N ASN A 214 -0.53 -27.21 0.70
CA ASN A 214 -0.50 -27.17 -0.76
C ASN A 214 0.82 -26.58 -1.25
N LYS A 215 1.70 -27.42 -1.83
CA LYS A 215 3.04 -27.04 -2.30
C LYS A 215 3.01 -25.87 -3.27
N ASP A 216 2.06 -25.83 -4.21
CA ASP A 216 1.96 -24.77 -5.22
C ASP A 216 1.57 -23.43 -4.59
N THR A 217 0.73 -23.47 -3.57
CA THR A 217 0.32 -22.28 -2.81
C THR A 217 1.46 -21.74 -1.96
N TYR A 218 2.17 -22.64 -1.29
CA TYR A 218 3.32 -22.30 -0.45
C TYR A 218 4.47 -21.68 -1.25
N ILE A 219 4.83 -22.25 -2.42
CA ILE A 219 5.90 -21.72 -3.28
C ILE A 219 5.64 -20.27 -3.69
N LEU A 220 4.38 -19.87 -3.87
CA LEU A 220 4.02 -18.50 -4.23
C LEU A 220 4.20 -17.48 -3.08
N LEU A 221 4.46 -17.91 -1.85
CA LEU A 221 4.80 -16.99 -0.76
C LEU A 221 6.21 -16.41 -0.90
N ILE A 222 7.14 -17.16 -1.48
CA ILE A 222 8.53 -16.72 -1.71
C ILE A 222 8.58 -15.45 -2.58
N PRO A 223 7.97 -15.42 -3.78
CA PRO A 223 7.95 -14.21 -4.59
C PRO A 223 7.18 -13.06 -3.94
N ASN A 224 6.18 -13.34 -3.10
CA ASN A 224 5.52 -12.28 -2.34
C ASN A 224 6.43 -11.65 -1.29
N PHE A 225 7.29 -12.44 -0.64
CA PHE A 225 8.31 -11.92 0.26
C PHE A 225 9.30 -11.02 -0.50
N ALA A 226 9.84 -11.50 -1.64
CA ALA A 226 10.75 -10.72 -2.48
C ALA A 226 10.10 -9.39 -2.95
N ARG A 227 8.82 -9.44 -3.38
CA ARG A 227 8.06 -8.24 -3.73
C ARG A 227 7.89 -7.29 -2.54
N GLY A 228 7.67 -7.81 -1.34
CA GLY A 228 7.58 -7.02 -0.12
C GLY A 228 8.87 -6.28 0.19
N ILE A 229 10.03 -6.93 0.05
CA ILE A 229 11.35 -6.29 0.17
C ILE A 229 11.49 -5.14 -0.83
N ALA A 230 11.23 -5.37 -2.12
CA ALA A 230 11.29 -4.33 -3.14
C ALA A 230 10.33 -3.16 -2.85
N ALA A 231 9.12 -3.46 -2.38
CA ALA A 231 8.13 -2.46 -2.01
C ALA A 231 8.59 -1.62 -0.81
N GLY A 232 9.22 -2.25 0.20
CA GLY A 232 9.76 -1.56 1.37
C GLY A 232 10.83 -0.53 1.00
N VAL A 233 11.71 -0.86 0.06
CA VAL A 233 12.71 0.09 -0.47
C VAL A 233 12.03 1.24 -1.23
N VAL A 234 11.06 0.96 -2.08
CA VAL A 234 10.33 2.02 -2.82
C VAL A 234 9.52 2.91 -1.89
N ASN A 235 9.04 2.41 -0.76
CA ASN A 235 8.31 3.22 0.22
C ASN A 235 9.16 4.33 0.86
N VAL A 236 10.50 4.22 0.82
CA VAL A 236 11.42 5.26 1.34
C VAL A 236 12.15 6.00 0.22
N ILE A 237 11.70 5.87 -1.04
CA ILE A 237 12.36 6.51 -2.19
C ILE A 237 12.46 8.03 -2.04
N THR A 238 11.52 8.66 -1.32
CA THR A 238 11.55 10.11 -1.05
C THR A 238 12.74 10.48 -0.19
N VAL A 239 13.01 9.71 0.86
CA VAL A 239 14.18 9.90 1.73
C VAL A 239 15.45 9.74 0.91
N ILE A 240 15.54 8.65 0.13
CA ILE A 240 16.69 8.38 -0.74
C ILE A 240 16.94 9.55 -1.71
N ALA A 241 15.90 10.09 -2.33
CA ALA A 241 16.02 11.18 -3.29
C ALA A 241 16.46 12.51 -2.62
N ILE A 242 16.00 12.78 -1.41
CA ILE A 242 16.42 13.96 -0.63
C ILE A 242 17.86 13.81 -0.18
N SER A 243 18.22 12.65 0.38
CA SER A 243 19.58 12.36 0.83
C SER A 243 20.62 12.33 -0.30
N SER A 244 20.17 12.00 -1.52
CA SER A 244 20.99 12.07 -2.74
C SER A 244 21.02 13.48 -3.37
N ALA A 245 20.49 14.50 -2.69
CA ALA A 245 20.38 15.89 -3.15
C ALA A 245 19.67 16.06 -4.52
N LEU A 246 18.83 15.11 -4.92
CA LEU A 246 18.01 15.16 -6.13
C LEU A 246 16.73 15.96 -5.92
N LEU A 247 16.20 15.95 -4.70
CA LEU A 247 14.97 16.64 -4.32
C LEU A 247 15.20 17.42 -3.02
N ASN A 248 14.37 18.43 -2.81
CA ASN A 248 14.22 19.15 -1.55
C ASN A 248 12.78 19.01 -1.04
N GLU A 249 12.45 19.65 0.10
CA GLU A 249 11.12 19.58 0.71
C GLU A 249 9.99 20.02 -0.25
N HIS A 250 10.22 21.03 -1.07
CA HIS A 250 9.24 21.53 -2.04
C HIS A 250 9.06 20.60 -3.23
N THR A 251 10.17 20.09 -3.77
CA THR A 251 10.14 19.24 -4.97
C THR A 251 9.78 17.79 -4.64
N SER A 252 9.97 17.32 -3.41
CA SER A 252 9.58 15.97 -2.96
C SER A 252 8.09 15.69 -3.12
N ALA A 253 7.26 16.75 -3.02
CA ALA A 253 5.81 16.62 -3.23
C ALA A 253 5.44 16.14 -4.64
N TYR A 254 6.28 16.40 -5.65
CA TYR A 254 6.06 15.89 -7.00
C TYR A 254 6.10 14.35 -7.08
N ILE A 255 6.78 13.65 -6.15
CA ILE A 255 6.78 12.20 -6.11
C ILE A 255 5.35 11.66 -6.00
N ASN A 256 4.52 12.24 -5.13
CA ASN A 256 3.14 11.80 -4.97
C ASN A 256 2.32 11.99 -6.25
N ILE A 257 2.49 13.14 -6.93
CA ILE A 257 1.83 13.40 -8.22
C ILE A 257 2.27 12.36 -9.25
N VAL A 258 3.58 12.13 -9.37
CA VAL A 258 4.15 11.15 -10.30
C VAL A 258 3.60 9.75 -10.01
N MET A 259 3.53 9.33 -8.73
CA MET A 259 2.95 8.04 -8.33
C MET A 259 1.47 7.93 -8.74
N GLN A 260 0.67 8.97 -8.51
CA GLN A 260 -0.76 8.94 -8.86
C GLN A 260 -0.98 8.88 -10.37
N ILE A 261 -0.23 9.67 -11.16
CA ILE A 261 -0.32 9.63 -12.63
C ILE A 261 0.13 8.26 -13.15
N ALA A 262 1.25 7.73 -12.63
CA ALA A 262 1.77 6.43 -13.02
C ALA A 262 0.78 5.29 -12.68
N MET A 263 0.15 5.34 -11.50
CA MET A 263 -0.87 4.39 -11.09
C MET A 263 -2.08 4.43 -12.02
N PHE A 264 -2.60 5.63 -12.33
CA PHE A 264 -3.74 5.79 -13.23
C PHE A 264 -3.41 5.29 -14.64
N ALA A 265 -2.28 5.74 -15.21
CA ALA A 265 -1.86 5.35 -16.55
C ALA A 265 -1.57 3.84 -16.65
N GLY A 266 -0.92 3.25 -15.65
CA GLY A 266 -0.62 1.81 -15.60
C GLY A 266 -1.89 0.96 -15.56
N ASN A 267 -2.85 1.31 -14.71
CA ASN A 267 -4.12 0.61 -14.60
C ASN A 267 -4.97 0.75 -15.87
N LEU A 268 -5.00 1.94 -16.48
CA LEU A 268 -5.70 2.18 -17.74
C LEU A 268 -5.09 1.34 -18.87
N LEU A 269 -3.77 1.33 -18.99
CA LEU A 269 -3.07 0.53 -19.99
C LEU A 269 -3.34 -0.97 -19.79
N TYR A 270 -3.25 -1.46 -18.55
CA TYR A 270 -3.58 -2.85 -18.25
C TYR A 270 -5.01 -3.20 -18.69
N ALA A 271 -6.00 -2.38 -18.34
CA ALA A 271 -7.39 -2.60 -18.72
C ALA A 271 -7.59 -2.65 -20.25
N ALA A 272 -6.83 -1.83 -21.01
CA ALA A 272 -6.90 -1.82 -22.46
C ALA A 272 -6.27 -3.06 -23.12
N PHE A 273 -5.24 -3.64 -22.51
CA PHE A 273 -4.45 -4.72 -23.11
C PHE A 273 -4.66 -6.10 -22.48
N CYS A 274 -5.28 -6.22 -21.31
CA CYS A 274 -5.44 -7.48 -20.58
C CYS A 274 -6.22 -8.56 -21.36
N LYS A 275 -7.08 -8.16 -22.32
CA LYS A 275 -7.80 -9.09 -23.20
C LYS A 275 -6.98 -9.52 -24.43
N LYS A 276 -5.97 -8.74 -24.82
CA LYS A 276 -5.16 -8.97 -26.03
C LYS A 276 -3.85 -9.69 -25.77
N ILE A 277 -3.29 -9.51 -24.57
CA ILE A 277 -2.00 -10.07 -24.19
C ILE A 277 -2.20 -10.95 -22.97
N SER A 278 -1.58 -12.13 -22.94
CA SER A 278 -1.70 -13.02 -21.76
C SER A 278 -1.15 -12.34 -20.52
N THR A 279 -1.88 -12.44 -19.41
CA THR A 279 -1.52 -11.84 -18.11
C THR A 279 -0.09 -12.16 -17.67
N ARG A 280 0.41 -13.36 -18.00
CA ARG A 280 1.79 -13.81 -17.72
C ARG A 280 2.84 -13.01 -18.45
N ARG A 281 2.62 -12.71 -19.75
CA ARG A 281 3.53 -11.86 -20.52
C ARG A 281 3.50 -10.42 -20.03
N VAL A 282 2.30 -9.92 -19.70
CA VAL A 282 2.15 -8.59 -19.11
C VAL A 282 2.91 -8.52 -17.79
N LEU A 283 2.79 -9.53 -16.91
CA LEU A 283 3.54 -9.60 -15.67
C LEU A 283 5.05 -9.55 -15.89
N LEU A 284 5.57 -10.36 -16.81
CA LEU A 284 7.01 -10.42 -17.08
C LEU A 284 7.54 -9.07 -17.63
N ILE A 285 6.86 -8.50 -18.63
CA ILE A 285 7.25 -7.22 -19.24
C ILE A 285 7.20 -6.11 -18.20
N SER A 286 6.14 -6.04 -17.39
CA SER A 286 6.00 -5.00 -16.36
C SER A 286 7.02 -5.16 -15.24
N THR A 287 7.35 -6.39 -14.85
CA THR A 287 8.41 -6.64 -13.87
C THR A 287 9.77 -6.17 -14.38
N LEU A 288 10.13 -6.53 -15.61
CA LEU A 288 11.40 -6.11 -16.21
C LEU A 288 11.45 -4.59 -16.38
N GLY A 289 10.38 -3.97 -16.87
CA GLY A 289 10.30 -2.51 -17.00
C GLY A 289 10.50 -1.80 -15.67
N ALA A 290 9.75 -2.18 -14.62
CA ALA A 290 9.90 -1.58 -13.30
C ALA A 290 11.33 -1.76 -12.74
N SER A 291 11.94 -2.92 -12.95
CA SER A 291 13.27 -3.24 -12.43
C SER A 291 14.41 -2.52 -13.16
N VAL A 292 14.25 -2.20 -14.42
CA VAL A 292 15.28 -1.44 -15.18
C VAL A 292 15.24 0.03 -14.83
N PHE A 293 14.05 0.64 -14.75
CA PHE A 293 13.93 2.08 -14.51
C PHE A 293 14.25 2.47 -13.07
N LEU A 294 14.03 1.59 -12.08
CA LEU A 294 14.20 1.92 -10.67
C LEU A 294 15.64 2.32 -10.31
N PRO A 295 16.71 1.56 -10.62
CA PRO A 295 18.07 1.97 -10.28
C PRO A 295 18.56 3.17 -11.10
N LEU A 296 18.06 3.34 -12.31
CA LEU A 296 18.45 4.45 -13.18
C LEU A 296 17.93 5.80 -12.70
N CYS A 297 16.89 5.84 -11.87
CA CYS A 297 16.28 7.11 -11.47
C CYS A 297 17.25 8.02 -10.69
N LEU A 298 18.26 7.49 -9.98
CA LEU A 298 19.25 8.31 -9.26
C LEU A 298 20.38 8.85 -10.15
N SER A 299 20.45 8.46 -11.43
CA SER A 299 21.58 8.80 -12.32
C SER A 299 21.42 10.13 -13.08
N PHE A 300 20.22 10.73 -13.07
CA PHE A 300 19.90 11.87 -13.95
C PHE A 300 19.15 12.98 -13.19
N GLY A 301 19.75 13.88 -12.52
CA GLY A 301 19.15 15.07 -11.87
C GLY A 301 17.65 15.01 -11.52
N THR A 302 17.08 16.06 -11.02
CA THR A 302 15.68 16.08 -10.52
C THR A 302 14.64 15.66 -11.58
N VAL A 303 14.72 16.21 -12.78
CA VAL A 303 13.75 15.91 -13.85
C VAL A 303 13.90 14.47 -14.33
N GLY A 304 15.13 14.02 -14.51
CA GLY A 304 15.42 12.63 -14.87
C GLY A 304 14.95 11.64 -13.82
N PHE A 305 15.15 11.96 -12.53
CA PHE A 305 14.63 11.18 -11.42
C PHE A 305 13.09 11.02 -11.50
N LEU A 306 12.35 12.12 -11.60
CA LEU A 306 10.88 12.09 -11.65
C LEU A 306 10.36 11.32 -12.87
N LEU A 307 10.99 11.48 -14.03
CA LEU A 307 10.59 10.80 -15.26
C LEU A 307 10.86 9.29 -15.19
N LEU A 308 12.05 8.88 -14.76
CA LEU A 308 12.40 7.47 -14.67
C LEU A 308 11.66 6.77 -13.54
N PHE A 309 11.41 7.46 -12.43
CA PHE A 309 10.57 6.97 -11.34
C PHE A 309 9.11 6.81 -11.79
N PHE A 310 8.59 7.72 -12.63
CA PHE A 310 7.28 7.53 -13.27
C PHE A 310 7.22 6.20 -14.01
N PHE A 311 8.18 5.88 -14.88
CA PHE A 311 8.17 4.62 -15.61
C PHE A 311 8.36 3.41 -14.69
N ALA A 312 9.24 3.48 -13.69
CA ALA A 312 9.40 2.42 -12.71
C ALA A 312 8.08 2.12 -11.98
N TYR A 313 7.39 3.16 -11.50
CA TYR A 313 6.13 3.04 -10.77
C TYR A 313 4.97 2.64 -11.69
N PHE A 314 4.92 3.15 -12.91
CA PHE A 314 3.95 2.77 -13.94
C PHE A 314 3.97 1.27 -14.24
N PHE A 315 5.13 0.71 -14.51
CA PHE A 315 5.27 -0.72 -14.74
C PHE A 315 4.96 -1.53 -13.47
N ARG A 316 5.33 -1.03 -12.31
CA ARG A 316 4.99 -1.65 -11.03
C ARG A 316 3.47 -1.73 -10.84
N MET A 317 2.71 -0.70 -11.18
CA MET A 317 1.25 -0.72 -11.06
C MET A 317 0.60 -1.75 -11.99
N ILE A 318 1.11 -1.89 -13.21
CA ILE A 318 0.68 -2.95 -14.12
C ILE A 318 0.95 -4.34 -13.52
N MET A 319 2.14 -4.55 -12.95
CA MET A 319 2.50 -5.79 -12.27
C MET A 319 1.55 -6.07 -11.09
N ASP A 320 1.30 -5.08 -10.24
CA ASP A 320 0.45 -5.19 -9.06
C ASP A 320 -1.00 -5.50 -9.40
N THR A 321 -1.47 -5.07 -10.58
CA THR A 321 -2.81 -5.38 -11.10
C THR A 321 -2.87 -6.76 -11.75
N ALA A 322 -1.80 -7.20 -12.41
CA ALA A 322 -1.73 -8.52 -13.06
C ALA A 322 -1.58 -9.68 -12.06
N LEU A 323 -0.88 -9.45 -10.95
CA LEU A 323 -0.61 -10.50 -9.94
C LEU A 323 -1.86 -11.15 -9.36
N PRO A 324 -2.89 -10.43 -8.88
CA PRO A 324 -4.13 -11.04 -8.38
C PRO A 324 -4.82 -11.94 -9.42
N VAL A 325 -4.78 -11.55 -10.70
CA VAL A 325 -5.37 -12.35 -11.79
C VAL A 325 -4.64 -13.68 -11.93
N ILE A 326 -3.31 -13.67 -11.91
CA ILE A 326 -2.50 -14.90 -11.95
C ILE A 326 -2.75 -15.78 -10.71
N VAL A 327 -2.91 -15.18 -9.54
CA VAL A 327 -3.22 -15.90 -8.32
C VAL A 327 -4.53 -16.66 -8.45
N THR A 328 -5.58 -16.07 -9.05
CA THR A 328 -6.85 -16.76 -9.26
C THR A 328 -6.78 -17.88 -10.29
N GLU A 329 -5.78 -17.88 -11.18
CA GLU A 329 -5.51 -18.99 -12.12
C GLU A 329 -4.81 -20.19 -11.43
N ILE A 330 -4.07 -19.93 -10.34
CA ILE A 330 -3.21 -20.94 -9.69
C ILE A 330 -3.86 -21.50 -8.43
N ILE A 331 -4.49 -20.65 -7.62
CA ILE A 331 -5.01 -21.03 -6.30
C ILE A 331 -6.46 -21.52 -6.42
N PRO A 332 -6.82 -22.65 -5.77
CA PRO A 332 -8.21 -23.12 -5.69
C PRO A 332 -9.13 -22.03 -5.10
N LYS A 333 -10.37 -21.92 -5.62
CA LYS A 333 -11.32 -20.88 -5.21
C LYS A 333 -11.57 -20.87 -3.71
N GLU A 334 -11.65 -22.05 -3.09
CA GLU A 334 -11.89 -22.27 -1.67
C GLU A 334 -10.74 -21.68 -0.80
N GLN A 335 -9.52 -21.68 -1.33
CA GLN A 335 -8.31 -21.24 -0.61
C GLN A 335 -7.94 -19.78 -0.90
N ILE A 336 -8.58 -19.09 -1.86
CA ILE A 336 -8.19 -17.72 -2.29
C ILE A 336 -8.22 -16.75 -1.10
N GLY A 337 -9.24 -16.82 -0.23
CA GLY A 337 -9.37 -15.92 0.92
C GLY A 337 -8.22 -16.09 1.91
N ALA A 338 -7.97 -17.33 2.35
CA ALA A 338 -6.88 -17.66 3.27
C ALA A 338 -5.51 -17.32 2.67
N TYR A 339 -5.29 -17.69 1.40
CA TYR A 339 -4.06 -17.38 0.68
C TYR A 339 -3.82 -15.86 0.59
N THR A 340 -4.85 -15.07 0.26
CA THR A 340 -4.73 -13.61 0.15
C THR A 340 -4.33 -12.99 1.48
N SER A 341 -4.91 -13.46 2.58
CA SER A 341 -4.55 -12.99 3.93
C SER A 341 -3.09 -13.31 4.28
N ILE A 342 -2.64 -14.55 4.05
CA ILE A 342 -1.25 -14.97 4.29
C ILE A 342 -0.29 -14.20 3.35
N ARG A 343 -0.66 -14.03 2.09
CA ARG A 343 0.11 -13.26 1.11
C ARG A 343 0.34 -11.82 1.57
N MET A 344 -0.71 -11.16 2.06
CA MET A 344 -0.60 -9.79 2.58
C MET A 344 0.28 -9.73 3.84
N LEU A 345 0.15 -10.70 4.73
CA LEU A 345 0.99 -10.82 5.91
C LEU A 345 2.48 -10.95 5.54
N VAL A 346 2.80 -11.88 4.61
CA VAL A 346 4.18 -12.09 4.12
C VAL A 346 4.71 -10.84 3.43
N PHE A 347 3.90 -10.20 2.61
CA PHE A 347 4.27 -8.97 1.90
C PHE A 347 4.56 -7.82 2.87
N THR A 348 3.66 -7.54 3.83
CA THR A 348 3.85 -6.45 4.81
C THR A 348 5.00 -6.76 5.77
N GLY A 349 5.15 -8.03 6.19
CA GLY A 349 6.30 -8.46 7.01
C GLY A 349 7.64 -8.26 6.29
N ALA A 350 7.68 -8.56 5.00
CA ALA A 350 8.87 -8.31 4.18
C ALA A 350 9.18 -6.81 4.03
N GLN A 351 8.17 -5.93 3.97
CA GLN A 351 8.38 -4.48 3.99
C GLN A 351 9.02 -4.02 5.31
N ALA A 352 8.57 -4.57 6.44
CA ALA A 352 9.16 -4.27 7.75
C ALA A 352 10.64 -4.69 7.81
N VAL A 353 10.96 -5.90 7.32
CA VAL A 353 12.34 -6.39 7.22
C VAL A 353 13.17 -5.50 6.29
N ALA A 354 12.63 -5.13 5.14
CA ALA A 354 13.33 -4.24 4.20
C ALA A 354 13.71 -2.92 4.86
N ALA A 355 12.79 -2.28 5.58
CA ALA A 355 13.04 -1.01 6.25
C ALA A 355 14.19 -1.09 7.29
N LEU A 356 14.34 -2.25 7.97
CA LEU A 356 15.46 -2.48 8.88
C LEU A 356 16.79 -2.71 8.13
N LEU A 357 16.73 -3.27 6.93
CA LEU A 357 17.92 -3.60 6.14
C LEU A 357 18.43 -2.42 5.30
N ILE A 358 17.67 -1.33 5.15
CA ILE A 358 18.04 -0.19 4.29
C ILE A 358 19.36 0.40 4.73
N THR A 359 19.50 0.79 6.00
CA THR A 359 20.74 1.40 6.52
C THR A 359 21.96 0.53 6.27
N PRO A 360 22.03 -0.74 6.75
CA PRO A 360 23.22 -1.55 6.52
C PRO A 360 23.50 -1.84 5.04
N ILE A 361 22.48 -1.90 4.19
CA ILE A 361 22.68 -2.07 2.74
C ILE A 361 23.22 -0.78 2.12
N VAL A 362 22.71 0.39 2.51
CA VAL A 362 23.19 1.68 2.00
C VAL A 362 24.64 1.91 2.43
N ASP A 363 24.98 1.60 3.67
CA ASP A 363 26.36 1.72 4.17
C ASP A 363 27.33 0.81 3.40
N LEU A 364 26.88 -0.35 2.93
CA LEU A 364 27.71 -1.32 2.21
C LEU A 364 27.84 -1.03 0.70
N ILE A 365 26.75 -0.70 0.03
CA ILE A 365 26.68 -0.61 -1.44
C ILE A 365 26.06 0.69 -1.98
N GLY A 366 25.76 1.64 -1.11
CA GLY A 366 25.15 2.93 -1.46
C GLY A 366 23.70 2.85 -1.93
N TYR A 367 23.10 4.01 -2.21
CA TYR A 367 21.69 4.10 -2.63
C TYR A 367 21.40 3.43 -3.98
N ILE A 368 22.31 3.55 -4.95
CA ILE A 368 22.16 2.87 -6.25
C ILE A 368 22.16 1.35 -6.06
N GLY A 369 23.09 0.84 -5.24
CA GLY A 369 23.15 -0.58 -4.90
C GLY A 369 21.86 -1.08 -4.23
N LEU A 370 21.28 -0.28 -3.32
CA LEU A 370 20.00 -0.58 -2.69
C LEU A 370 18.87 -0.69 -3.73
N LEU A 371 18.80 0.21 -4.73
CA LEU A 371 17.78 0.16 -5.77
C LEU A 371 18.00 -1.01 -6.73
N ILE A 372 19.25 -1.37 -7.02
CA ILE A 372 19.58 -2.61 -7.77
C ILE A 372 19.11 -3.83 -6.99
N PHE A 373 19.37 -3.90 -5.68
CA PHE A 373 18.90 -4.99 -4.83
C PHE A 373 17.37 -5.11 -4.86
N ALA A 374 16.64 -4.00 -4.72
CA ALA A 374 15.18 -3.98 -4.84
C ALA A 374 14.70 -4.47 -6.22
N SER A 375 15.40 -4.08 -7.29
CA SER A 375 15.10 -4.52 -8.67
C SER A 375 15.31 -6.01 -8.85
N VAL A 376 16.37 -6.58 -8.30
CA VAL A 376 16.61 -8.03 -8.31
C VAL A 376 15.50 -8.77 -7.59
N MET A 377 15.09 -8.30 -6.41
CA MET A 377 13.96 -8.90 -5.67
C MET A 377 12.66 -8.84 -6.48
N GLN A 378 12.42 -7.76 -7.21
CA GLN A 378 11.26 -7.62 -8.07
C GLN A 378 11.30 -8.57 -9.25
N ILE A 379 12.46 -8.77 -9.88
CA ILE A 379 12.66 -9.75 -10.98
C ILE A 379 12.39 -11.17 -10.46
N VAL A 380 12.92 -11.53 -9.29
CA VAL A 380 12.65 -12.83 -8.65
C VAL A 380 11.15 -13.06 -8.50
N CYS A 381 10.40 -12.05 -8.03
CA CYS A 381 8.95 -12.14 -7.94
C CYS A 381 8.30 -12.45 -9.30
N GLY A 382 8.57 -11.65 -10.32
CA GLY A 382 7.94 -11.79 -11.64
C GLY A 382 8.29 -13.10 -12.33
N VAL A 383 9.56 -13.53 -12.28
CA VAL A 383 10.04 -14.76 -12.89
C VAL A 383 9.43 -15.99 -12.24
N VAL A 384 9.40 -16.06 -10.90
CA VAL A 384 8.81 -17.21 -10.18
C VAL A 384 7.32 -17.33 -10.49
N TYR A 385 6.56 -16.23 -10.44
CA TYR A 385 5.14 -16.25 -10.83
C TYR A 385 4.94 -16.70 -12.27
N TYR A 386 5.77 -16.22 -13.20
CA TYR A 386 5.70 -16.62 -14.61
C TYR A 386 5.94 -18.12 -14.79
N ILE A 387 6.98 -18.67 -14.14
CA ILE A 387 7.32 -20.09 -14.23
C ILE A 387 6.21 -20.96 -13.67
N VAL A 388 5.72 -20.66 -12.47
CA VAL A 388 4.65 -21.45 -11.80
C VAL A 388 3.37 -21.40 -12.63
N ALA A 389 2.96 -20.22 -13.09
CA ALA A 389 1.78 -20.07 -13.93
C ALA A 389 1.89 -20.82 -15.28
N ARG A 390 3.10 -20.86 -15.88
CA ARG A 390 3.37 -21.62 -17.12
C ARG A 390 3.29 -23.14 -16.88
N ALA A 391 3.90 -23.62 -15.80
CA ALA A 391 3.90 -25.05 -15.46
C ALA A 391 2.47 -25.58 -15.22
N ARG A 392 1.64 -24.82 -14.51
CA ARG A 392 0.23 -25.17 -14.25
C ARG A 392 -0.59 -25.29 -15.52
N ARG A 393 -0.44 -24.35 -16.47
CA ARG A 393 -1.16 -24.42 -17.74
C ARG A 393 -0.74 -25.65 -18.56
N SER A 394 0.55 -25.92 -18.66
CA SER A 394 1.06 -27.10 -19.37
C SER A 394 0.49 -28.40 -18.78
N LEU A 395 0.31 -28.46 -17.45
CA LEU A 395 -0.30 -29.61 -16.77
C LEU A 395 -1.80 -29.71 -17.08
N ALA A 396 -2.54 -28.59 -17.07
CA ALA A 396 -3.96 -28.55 -17.39
C ALA A 396 -4.24 -28.97 -18.85
N GLU A 397 -3.42 -28.51 -19.80
CA GLU A 397 -3.49 -28.89 -21.21
C GLU A 397 -3.22 -30.41 -21.40
N LYS A 398 -2.22 -30.98 -20.70
CA LYS A 398 -1.94 -32.43 -20.72
C LYS A 398 -3.04 -33.29 -20.12
N LEU A 399 -3.81 -32.76 -19.16
CA LEU A 399 -4.90 -33.47 -18.50
C LEU A 399 -6.26 -33.27 -19.21
N GLY A 400 -6.29 -32.62 -20.37
CA GLY A 400 -7.53 -32.36 -21.14
C GLY A 400 -8.54 -31.48 -20.41
N ARG A 401 -8.10 -30.68 -19.43
CA ARG A 401 -8.90 -29.72 -18.69
C ARG A 401 -8.61 -28.30 -19.20
N SER A 402 -9.01 -28.02 -20.42
CA SER A 402 -8.96 -26.67 -20.99
C SER A 402 -10.31 -25.97 -20.80
#